data_210f7480e8be7317aacf62e3519978fc
#
_entry.id   210f7480e8be7317aacf62e3519978fc
#
_cell.length_a   1.000
_cell.length_b   1.000
_cell.length_c   1.000
_cell.angle_alpha   90.00
_cell.angle_beta   90.00
_cell.angle_gamma   90.00
#
_symmetry.space_group_name_H-M   'P 1'
#
loop_
_entity.id
_entity.type
_entity.pdbx_description
1 polymer ?
#
loop_
_entity_poly.entity_id
_entity_poly.type
_entity_poly.pdbx_seq_one_letter_code
_entity_poly.pdbx_strand_id
1 'polypeptide(L)'
;VLEFGGDMLFNRGSADIKPEALPALKRMAATLQSDRYKNFVFSIEGHTSDEKLSSEKYPSNWELSSARASAVARFLEERGIARVRMRATGMNDVSPKYPNLDPFGDPIPENRIRNRRVVIHIEPSFM
;
A
#
# COMPACT_ATOMS: atom_id res chain seq x y z
N VAL A 1 9.96 -3.69 7.70
CA VAL A 1 8.68 -3.49 7.02
C VAL A 1 8.00 -2.24 7.53
N LEU A 2 7.51 -1.41 6.61
CA LEU A 2 6.69 -0.24 6.93
C LEU A 2 5.27 -0.52 6.45
N GLU A 3 4.28 -0.11 7.25
CA GLU A 3 2.89 -0.36 6.93
C GLU A 3 2.05 0.89 7.16
N PHE A 4 1.14 1.16 6.23
CA PHE A 4 0.21 2.29 6.30
C PHE A 4 -1.21 1.79 6.10
N GLY A 5 -2.13 2.25 6.94
CA GLY A 5 -3.54 1.94 6.77
C GLY A 5 -4.07 2.52 5.46
N GLY A 6 -4.83 1.72 4.71
CA GLY A 6 -5.37 2.16 3.43
C GLY A 6 -6.36 3.32 3.56
N ASP A 7 -7.16 3.29 4.61
CA ASP A 7 -8.15 4.35 4.84
C ASP A 7 -7.52 5.65 5.30
N MET A 8 -6.29 5.60 5.85
CA MET A 8 -5.51 6.79 6.16
C MET A 8 -4.96 7.43 4.88
N LEU A 9 -4.54 6.61 3.93
CA LEU A 9 -3.89 7.08 2.70
C LEU A 9 -4.88 7.48 1.61
N PHE A 10 -6.01 6.76 1.50
CA PHE A 10 -6.92 6.88 0.36
C PHE A 10 -8.37 6.87 0.81
N ASN A 11 -9.21 7.56 0.05
CA ASN A 11 -10.66 7.39 0.17
C ASN A 11 -11.08 6.04 -0.43
N ARG A 12 -12.27 5.56 -0.07
CA ARG A 12 -12.79 4.30 -0.60
C ARG A 12 -12.82 4.32 -2.13
N GLY A 13 -12.35 3.24 -2.72
CA GLY A 13 -12.33 3.09 -4.17
C GLY A 13 -11.38 4.02 -4.90
N SER A 14 -10.53 4.75 -4.19
CA SER A 14 -9.61 5.72 -4.76
C SER A 14 -8.15 5.29 -4.55
N ALA A 15 -7.29 5.68 -5.48
CA ALA A 15 -5.84 5.58 -5.35
C ALA A 15 -5.19 6.96 -5.35
N ASP A 16 -5.97 8.01 -5.08
CA ASP A 16 -5.43 9.36 -4.90
C ASP A 16 -5.06 9.54 -3.43
N ILE A 17 -3.81 9.90 -3.17
CA ILE A 17 -3.30 10.06 -1.81
C ILE A 17 -3.99 11.26 -1.16
N LYS A 18 -4.56 11.05 0.02
CA LYS A 18 -5.23 12.10 0.78
C LYS A 18 -4.21 13.13 1.26
N PRO A 19 -4.55 14.44 1.21
CA PRO A 19 -3.64 15.48 1.72
C PRO A 19 -3.23 15.25 3.18
N GLU A 20 -4.11 14.69 4.00
CA GLU A 20 -3.84 14.42 5.42
C GLU A 20 -2.73 13.38 5.62
N ALA A 21 -2.49 12.53 4.62
CA ALA A 21 -1.45 11.50 4.68
C ALA A 21 -0.06 12.02 4.30
N LEU A 22 0.03 13.18 3.65
CA LEU A 22 1.28 13.69 3.12
C LEU A 22 2.37 13.87 4.19
N PRO A 23 2.10 14.42 5.39
CA PRO A 23 3.17 14.55 6.39
C PRO A 23 3.81 13.20 6.77
N ALA A 24 3.02 12.15 6.95
CA ALA A 24 3.54 10.82 7.28
C ALA A 24 4.34 10.24 6.12
N LEU A 25 3.85 10.38 4.89
CA LEU A 25 4.55 9.89 3.70
C LEU A 25 5.85 10.65 3.45
N LYS A 26 5.89 11.95 3.72
CA LYS A 26 7.12 12.74 3.59
C LYS A 26 8.18 12.28 4.59
N ARG A 27 7.77 11.99 5.83
CA ARG A 27 8.70 11.45 6.84
C ARG A 27 9.24 10.08 6.42
N MET A 28 8.38 9.23 5.90
CA MET A 28 8.78 7.92 5.40
C MET A 28 9.77 8.05 4.24
N ALA A 29 9.49 8.94 3.28
CA ALA A 29 10.39 9.17 2.15
C ALA A 29 11.77 9.63 2.62
N ALA A 30 11.82 10.55 3.58
CA ALA A 30 13.09 11.04 4.14
C ALA A 30 13.87 9.90 4.82
N THR A 31 13.18 9.02 5.55
CA THR A 31 13.80 7.85 6.17
C THR A 31 14.40 6.93 5.13
N LEU A 32 13.66 6.61 4.06
CA LEU A 32 14.11 5.70 3.02
C LEU A 32 15.25 6.29 2.17
N GLN A 33 15.38 7.61 2.13
CA GLN A 33 16.47 8.29 1.43
C GLN A 33 17.75 8.40 2.25
N SER A 34 17.69 8.07 3.55
CA SER A 34 18.87 8.17 4.41
C SER A 34 19.96 7.16 3.98
N ASP A 35 21.21 7.46 4.34
CA ASP A 35 22.35 6.59 4.02
C ASP A 35 22.18 5.16 4.53
N ARG A 36 21.44 4.99 5.62
CA ARG A 36 21.15 3.68 6.20
C ARG A 36 20.52 2.73 5.18
N TYR A 37 19.70 3.25 4.25
CA TYR A 37 18.95 2.44 3.29
C TYR A 37 19.45 2.58 1.85
N LYS A 38 20.59 3.20 1.62
CA LYS A 38 21.07 3.49 0.25
C LYS A 38 21.28 2.24 -0.61
N ASN A 39 21.54 1.08 0.01
CA ASN A 39 21.76 -0.17 -0.69
C ASN A 39 20.57 -1.12 -0.61
N PHE A 40 19.39 -0.60 -0.31
CA PHE A 40 18.16 -1.39 -0.21
C PHE A 40 17.21 -1.08 -1.36
N VAL A 41 16.37 -2.06 -1.67
CA VAL A 41 15.25 -1.89 -2.59
C VAL A 41 13.95 -1.96 -1.80
N PHE A 42 12.90 -1.36 -2.36
CA PHE A 42 11.62 -1.23 -1.68
C PHE A 42 10.53 -1.91 -2.50
N SER A 43 9.90 -2.93 -1.92
CA SER A 43 8.79 -3.63 -2.54
C SER A 43 7.50 -3.11 -1.91
N ILE A 44 6.69 -2.43 -2.70
CA ILE A 44 5.47 -1.75 -2.25
C ILE A 44 4.28 -2.59 -2.64
N GLU A 45 3.50 -3.03 -1.64
CA GLU A 45 2.34 -3.89 -1.86
C GLU A 45 1.05 -3.18 -1.44
N GLY A 46 0.07 -3.13 -2.34
CA GLY A 46 -1.27 -2.70 -2.01
C GLY A 46 -2.14 -3.91 -1.67
N HIS A 47 -2.83 -3.85 -0.53
CA HIS A 47 -3.73 -4.91 -0.06
C HIS A 47 -5.13 -4.36 0.16
N THR A 48 -6.14 -5.15 -0.17
CA THR A 48 -7.54 -4.81 0.06
C THR A 48 -8.17 -5.77 1.07
N SER A 49 -9.38 -5.45 1.54
CA SER A 49 -10.23 -6.42 2.21
C SER A 49 -10.92 -7.29 1.15
N ASP A 50 -11.77 -8.22 1.61
CA ASP A 50 -12.54 -9.08 0.73
C ASP A 50 -13.81 -8.41 0.18
N GLU A 51 -14.08 -7.16 0.55
CA GLU A 51 -15.21 -6.42 0.01
C GLU A 51 -15.01 -6.17 -1.48
N LYS A 52 -16.05 -6.48 -2.26
CA LYS A 52 -16.00 -6.22 -3.69
C LYS A 52 -16.00 -4.73 -3.95
N LEU A 53 -15.09 -4.30 -4.83
CA LEU A 53 -15.04 -2.92 -5.25
C LEU A 53 -16.25 -2.57 -6.11
N SER A 54 -16.93 -1.48 -5.74
CA SER A 54 -17.98 -0.89 -6.56
C SER A 54 -17.48 0.46 -7.06
N SER A 55 -16.79 0.45 -8.21
CA SER A 55 -16.19 1.65 -8.78
C SER A 55 -16.16 1.53 -10.30
N GLU A 56 -16.47 2.63 -10.98
CA GLU A 56 -16.35 2.69 -12.44
C GLU A 56 -14.89 2.81 -12.88
N LYS A 57 -14.03 3.34 -12.00
CA LYS A 57 -12.64 3.59 -12.36
C LYS A 57 -11.78 2.32 -12.34
N TYR A 58 -12.10 1.39 -11.44
CA TYR A 58 -11.33 0.15 -11.30
C TYR A 58 -12.24 -1.05 -11.46
N PRO A 59 -11.93 -1.97 -12.41
CA PRO A 59 -12.76 -3.16 -12.65
C PRO A 59 -12.80 -4.13 -11.46
N SER A 60 -11.72 -4.17 -10.66
CA SER A 60 -11.63 -5.09 -9.53
C SER A 60 -10.64 -4.56 -8.49
N ASN A 61 -10.53 -5.28 -7.38
CA ASN A 61 -9.53 -4.99 -6.35
C ASN A 61 -8.10 -5.24 -6.84
N TRP A 62 -7.91 -6.02 -7.90
CA TRP A 62 -6.58 -6.15 -8.52
C TRP A 62 -6.08 -4.80 -9.01
N GLU A 63 -6.91 -4.10 -9.80
CA GLU A 63 -6.52 -2.80 -10.35
C GLU A 63 -6.42 -1.74 -9.27
N LEU A 64 -7.33 -1.75 -8.29
CA LEU A 64 -7.28 -0.79 -7.19
C LEU A 64 -6.02 -0.95 -6.35
N SER A 65 -5.71 -2.18 -5.93
CA SER A 65 -4.53 -2.44 -5.11
C SER A 65 -3.24 -2.11 -5.84
N SER A 66 -3.18 -2.42 -7.14
CA SER A 66 -2.04 -2.06 -7.99
C SER A 66 -1.89 -0.55 -8.13
N ALA A 67 -2.99 0.16 -8.35
CA ALA A 67 -2.99 1.62 -8.47
C ALA A 67 -2.55 2.29 -7.17
N ARG A 68 -2.95 1.75 -6.02
CA ARG A 68 -2.54 2.28 -4.71
C ARG A 68 -1.06 2.07 -4.44
N ALA A 69 -0.53 0.89 -4.74
CA ALA A 69 0.91 0.63 -4.64
C ALA A 69 1.70 1.56 -5.56
N SER A 70 1.21 1.74 -6.79
CA SER A 70 1.83 2.63 -7.77
C SER A 70 1.80 4.09 -7.34
N ALA A 71 0.72 4.53 -6.69
CA ALA A 71 0.61 5.90 -6.19
C ALA A 71 1.69 6.19 -5.13
N VAL A 72 1.94 5.23 -4.24
CA VAL A 72 3.00 5.37 -3.23
C VAL A 72 4.38 5.36 -3.89
N ALA A 73 4.61 4.47 -4.85
CA ALA A 73 5.88 4.43 -5.59
C ALA A 73 6.13 5.75 -6.32
N ARG A 74 5.10 6.29 -6.96
CA ARG A 74 5.20 7.57 -7.68
C ARG A 74 5.52 8.72 -6.73
N PHE A 75 4.90 8.73 -5.55
CA PHE A 75 5.20 9.71 -4.51
C PHE A 75 6.68 9.64 -4.09
N LEU A 76 7.20 8.43 -3.86
CA LEU A 76 8.59 8.23 -3.47
C LEU A 76 9.55 8.66 -4.59
N GLU A 77 9.20 8.38 -5.84
CA GLU A 77 10.01 8.79 -6.99
C GLU A 77 10.10 10.31 -7.07
N GLU A 78 8.98 11.00 -6.89
CA GLU A 78 8.93 12.46 -6.88
C GLU A 78 9.76 13.06 -5.75
N ARG A 79 9.97 12.31 -4.67
CA ARG A 79 10.80 12.71 -3.54
C ARG A 79 12.27 12.30 -3.69
N GLY A 80 12.65 11.71 -4.83
CA GLY A 80 14.05 11.45 -5.16
C GLY A 80 14.51 10.01 -5.06
N ILE A 81 13.61 9.05 -4.76
CA ILE A 81 13.99 7.64 -4.76
C ILE A 81 14.01 7.12 -6.18
N ALA A 82 15.14 6.51 -6.58
CA ALA A 82 15.33 6.01 -7.93
C ALA A 82 14.36 4.86 -8.25
N ARG A 83 13.79 4.88 -9.45
CA ARG A 83 12.82 3.86 -9.91
C ARG A 83 13.35 2.44 -9.81
N VAL A 84 14.64 2.23 -10.12
CA VAL A 84 15.26 0.89 -10.08
C VAL A 84 15.24 0.27 -8.69
N ARG A 85 15.03 1.08 -7.66
CA ARG A 85 14.98 0.63 -6.27
C ARG A 85 13.57 0.27 -5.80
N MET A 86 12.58 0.35 -6.67
CA MET A 86 11.18 0.17 -6.27
C MET A 86 10.46 -0.85 -7.13
N ARG A 87 9.53 -1.57 -6.52
CA ARG A 87 8.55 -2.43 -7.18
C ARG A 87 7.19 -2.17 -6.56
N ALA A 88 6.16 -2.09 -7.40
CA ALA A 88 4.79 -1.89 -6.96
C ALA A 88 3.96 -3.10 -7.35
N THR A 89 3.25 -3.69 -6.38
CA THR A 89 2.48 -4.91 -6.59
C THR A 89 1.08 -4.76 -5.98
N GLY A 90 0.06 -5.10 -6.75
CA GLY A 90 -1.30 -5.21 -6.26
C GLY A 90 -1.57 -6.63 -5.77
N MET A 91 -1.93 -6.77 -4.51
CA MET A 91 -2.14 -8.07 -3.86
C MET A 91 -3.61 -8.46 -3.74
N ASN A 92 -4.54 -7.57 -4.12
CA ASN A 92 -5.96 -7.84 -3.91
C ASN A 92 -6.20 -8.25 -2.43
N ASP A 93 -7.04 -9.25 -2.17
CA ASP A 93 -7.33 -9.74 -0.82
C ASP A 93 -6.64 -11.07 -0.50
N VAL A 94 -5.63 -11.47 -1.29
CA VAL A 94 -5.05 -12.83 -1.20
C VAL A 94 -4.12 -13.04 -0.02
N SER A 95 -3.72 -11.96 0.66
CA SER A 95 -2.84 -12.05 1.83
C SER A 95 -3.39 -11.22 2.99
N PRO A 96 -4.54 -11.61 3.55
CA PRO A 96 -5.14 -10.86 4.64
C PRO A 96 -4.26 -10.93 5.89
N LYS A 97 -4.17 -9.82 6.62
CA LYS A 97 -3.45 -9.77 7.89
C LYS A 97 -4.28 -10.39 9.01
N TYR A 98 -5.59 -10.22 8.91
CA TYR A 98 -6.57 -10.79 9.85
C TYR A 98 -7.74 -11.38 9.06
N PRO A 99 -8.48 -12.36 9.64
CA PRO A 99 -9.65 -12.89 8.94
C PRO A 99 -10.68 -11.80 8.63
N ASN A 100 -11.14 -11.77 7.38
CA ASN A 100 -12.21 -10.85 6.96
C ASN A 100 -13.57 -11.26 7.50
N LEU A 101 -13.76 -12.57 7.72
CA LEU A 101 -15.02 -13.16 8.16
C LEU A 101 -14.80 -13.95 9.45
N ASP A 102 -15.82 -13.98 10.31
CA ASP A 102 -15.83 -14.82 11.49
C ASP A 102 -16.12 -16.29 11.12
N PRO A 103 -16.07 -17.24 12.08
CA PRO A 103 -16.36 -18.65 11.78
C PRO A 103 -17.75 -18.92 11.23
N PHE A 104 -18.69 -17.99 11.38
CA PHE A 104 -20.05 -18.12 10.87
C PHE A 104 -20.24 -17.48 9.49
N GLY A 105 -19.18 -16.90 8.92
CA GLY A 105 -19.21 -16.23 7.63
C GLY A 105 -19.65 -14.77 7.68
N ASP A 106 -19.77 -14.20 8.87
CA ASP A 106 -20.15 -12.79 9.02
C ASP A 106 -18.92 -11.88 8.94
N PRO A 107 -19.06 -10.68 8.33
CA PRO A 107 -17.93 -9.76 8.21
C PRO A 107 -17.41 -9.28 9.57
N ILE A 108 -16.11 -9.10 9.65
CA ILE A 108 -15.45 -8.48 10.80
C ILE A 108 -14.95 -7.10 10.33
N PRO A 109 -15.73 -6.03 10.55
CA PRO A 109 -15.41 -4.71 9.98
C PRO A 109 -14.04 -4.18 10.38
N GLU A 110 -13.63 -4.32 11.64
CA GLU A 110 -12.33 -3.84 12.11
C GLU A 110 -11.16 -4.59 11.45
N ASN A 111 -11.34 -5.86 11.12
CA ASN A 111 -10.31 -6.62 10.42
C ASN A 111 -10.25 -6.24 8.94
N ARG A 112 -11.39 -5.95 8.33
CA ARG A 112 -11.43 -5.45 6.95
C ARG A 112 -10.70 -4.12 6.84
N ILE A 113 -10.88 -3.22 7.81
CA ILE A 113 -10.14 -1.94 7.85
C ILE A 113 -8.63 -2.19 7.94
N ARG A 114 -8.19 -3.11 8.80
CA ARG A 114 -6.78 -3.44 8.96
C ARG A 114 -6.18 -4.14 7.74
N ASN A 115 -6.99 -4.89 7.01
CA ASN A 115 -6.55 -5.57 5.80
C ASN A 115 -6.32 -4.60 4.63
N ARG A 116 -7.04 -3.48 4.60
CA ARG A 116 -6.81 -2.41 3.62
C ARG A 116 -5.56 -1.63 4.04
N ARG A 117 -4.45 -1.94 3.39
CA ARG A 117 -3.16 -1.37 3.78
C ARG A 117 -2.18 -1.33 2.62
N VAL A 118 -1.14 -0.51 2.78
CA VAL A 118 0.04 -0.54 1.90
C VAL A 118 1.23 -0.96 2.75
N VAL A 119 1.96 -1.96 2.30
CA VAL A 119 3.13 -2.51 3.00
C VAL A 119 4.36 -2.26 2.15
N ILE A 120 5.42 -1.74 2.78
CA ILE A 120 6.70 -1.55 2.10
C ILE A 120 7.71 -2.50 2.75
N HIS A 121 8.17 -3.46 1.96
CA HIS A 121 9.25 -4.37 2.36
C HIS A 121 10.57 -3.74 1.98
N ILE A 122 11.47 -3.66 2.94
CA ILE A 122 12.80 -3.10 2.75
C ILE A 122 13.76 -4.27 2.66
N GLU A 123 14.36 -4.45 1.48
CA GLU A 123 15.18 -5.62 1.18
C GLU A 123 16.55 -5.20 0.68
N PRO A 124 17.62 -5.95 1.02
CA PRO A 124 18.94 -5.67 0.47
C PRO A 124 18.95 -5.77 -1.05
N SER A 125 19.67 -4.87 -1.70
CA SER A 125 19.89 -4.96 -3.14
C SER A 125 21.01 -5.96 -3.41
N PHE A 126 20.81 -6.85 -4.40
CA PHE A 126 21.81 -7.81 -4.82
C PHE A 126 22.59 -7.36 -6.06
N MET A 127 22.44 -6.10 -6.42
CA MET A 127 23.16 -5.53 -7.58
C MET A 127 24.44 -4.85 -7.19
#